data_1ae211e48707d7feae8f84b7a8345fea
#
_entry.id   1ae211e48707d7feae8f84b7a8345fea
#
_cell.length_a   1.000
_cell.length_b   1.000
_cell.length_c   1.000
_cell.angle_alpha   90.00
_cell.angle_beta   90.00
_cell.angle_gamma   90.00
#
_symmetry.space_group_name_H-M   'P 1'
#
loop_
_entity.id
_entity.type
_entity.pdbx_description
1 polymer ?
#
loop_
_entity_poly.entity_id
_entity_poly.type
_entity_poly.pdbx_seq_one_letter_code
_entity_poly.pdbx_strand_id
1 'polypeptide(L)'
;MYIDYYFIFNVTILLGNTMKILIAIGGREYSKPTLDLGMKIANSFKSSTTIAYVGKKISQFSEKDVSVVHQNLDERELYRPGIRTLEWAYDFLISKEYIQEKVANKFDDYLLVDEENSRMKVLLKGQQSDKIDLIMRTGEIIEQLKNEVETNNHDITIIGGGGNTGIHQKLIQFIDSSVFVVKN
;
A
#
# COMPACT_ATOMS: atom_id res chain seq x y z
N MET A 1 -21.29 27.24 -7.26
CA MET A 1 -20.59 26.38 -6.30
C MET A 1 -19.19 26.16 -6.86
N TYR A 2 -18.24 27.02 -6.46
CA TYR A 2 -16.86 26.98 -6.94
C TYR A 2 -16.11 25.95 -6.12
N ILE A 3 -15.48 24.99 -6.79
CA ILE A 3 -14.55 24.05 -6.19
C ILE A 3 -13.17 24.60 -6.50
N ASP A 4 -12.54 25.25 -5.50
CA ASP A 4 -11.15 25.69 -5.62
C ASP A 4 -10.23 24.46 -5.45
N TYR A 5 -9.72 23.99 -6.57
CA TYR A 5 -8.60 23.05 -6.59
C TYR A 5 -7.30 23.85 -6.48
N TYR A 6 -6.70 23.89 -5.33
CA TYR A 6 -5.30 24.31 -5.20
C TYR A 6 -4.38 23.17 -5.64
N PHE A 7 -4.03 23.17 -6.92
CA PHE A 7 -2.95 22.35 -7.44
C PHE A 7 -1.63 23.09 -7.21
N ILE A 8 -0.88 22.71 -6.18
CA ILE A 8 0.53 23.10 -6.09
C ILE A 8 1.33 21.96 -6.71
N PHE A 9 1.57 22.05 -8.02
CA PHE A 9 2.54 21.21 -8.70
C PHE A 9 3.94 21.81 -8.51
N ASN A 10 4.71 21.29 -7.55
CA ASN A 10 6.16 21.39 -7.62
C ASN A 10 6.68 20.24 -8.47
N VAL A 11 6.49 20.31 -9.79
CA VAL A 11 7.10 19.35 -10.72
C VAL A 11 8.54 19.76 -10.95
N THR A 12 9.42 19.37 -10.06
CA THR A 12 10.84 19.34 -10.38
C THR A 12 11.08 18.07 -11.20
N ILE A 13 10.97 18.17 -12.51
CA ILE A 13 11.41 17.09 -13.41
C ILE A 13 12.95 17.10 -13.35
N LEU A 14 13.49 16.39 -12.39
CA LEU A 14 14.90 16.00 -12.36
C LEU A 14 15.07 14.89 -13.42
N LEU A 15 15.75 15.23 -14.49
CA LEU A 15 16.19 14.31 -15.53
C LEU A 15 16.87 13.09 -14.89
N GLY A 16 16.21 11.94 -14.91
CA GLY A 16 16.81 10.66 -14.57
C GLY A 16 16.12 9.84 -13.47
N ASN A 17 15.29 10.41 -12.59
CA ASN A 17 14.61 9.64 -11.56
C ASN A 17 13.19 9.24 -11.97
N THR A 18 12.89 7.95 -11.91
CA THR A 18 11.52 7.45 -12.08
C THR A 18 10.68 7.90 -10.90
N MET A 19 9.53 8.55 -11.16
CA MET A 19 8.57 8.93 -10.12
C MET A 19 8.15 7.69 -9.31
N LYS A 20 8.06 7.83 -8.00
CA LYS A 20 7.66 6.78 -7.08
C LYS A 20 6.31 7.10 -6.46
N ILE A 21 5.36 6.18 -6.61
CA ILE A 21 3.99 6.35 -6.11
C ILE A 21 3.69 5.30 -5.06
N LEU A 22 3.19 5.75 -3.91
CA LEU A 22 2.65 4.91 -2.86
C LEU A 22 1.13 4.88 -2.96
N ILE A 23 0.53 3.70 -3.04
CA ILE A 23 -0.92 3.49 -2.97
C ILE A 23 -1.21 2.73 -1.68
N ALA A 24 -1.80 3.41 -0.70
CA ALA A 24 -2.17 2.77 0.56
C ALA A 24 -3.58 2.20 0.47
N ILE A 25 -3.70 0.90 0.74
CA ILE A 25 -4.96 0.16 0.71
C ILE A 25 -5.32 -0.37 2.09
N GLY A 26 -6.63 -0.43 2.35
CA GLY A 26 -7.21 -1.01 3.55
C GLY A 26 -8.04 -2.25 3.22
N GLY A 27 -9.34 -2.24 3.49
CA GLY A 27 -10.24 -3.33 3.09
C GLY A 27 -10.46 -3.39 1.58
N ARG A 28 -10.74 -4.58 1.06
CA ARG A 28 -10.80 -4.87 -0.38
C ARG A 28 -11.71 -3.96 -1.18
N GLU A 29 -13.00 -3.91 -0.82
CA GLU A 29 -14.01 -3.16 -1.59
C GLU A 29 -13.79 -1.64 -1.51
N TYR A 30 -13.38 -1.14 -0.34
CA TYR A 30 -13.11 0.27 -0.15
C TYR A 30 -11.85 0.76 -0.89
N SER A 31 -10.95 -0.15 -1.23
CA SER A 31 -9.69 0.19 -1.90
C SER A 31 -9.79 0.21 -3.42
N LYS A 32 -10.88 -0.28 -3.99
CA LYS A 32 -11.09 -0.38 -5.44
C LYS A 32 -10.88 0.95 -6.18
N PRO A 33 -11.59 2.04 -5.81
CA PRO A 33 -11.42 3.33 -6.46
C PRO A 33 -10.00 3.90 -6.28
N THR A 34 -9.42 3.70 -5.10
CA THR A 34 -8.06 4.15 -4.76
C THR A 34 -7.03 3.47 -5.64
N LEU A 35 -7.15 2.15 -5.78
CA LEU A 35 -6.25 1.33 -6.57
C LEU A 35 -6.39 1.66 -8.08
N ASP A 36 -7.62 1.78 -8.59
CA ASP A 36 -7.88 2.11 -9.99
C ASP A 36 -7.34 3.49 -10.38
N LEU A 37 -7.62 4.51 -9.57
CA LEU A 37 -7.09 5.86 -9.82
C LEU A 37 -5.57 5.90 -9.66
N GLY A 38 -5.06 5.27 -8.62
CA GLY A 38 -3.62 5.21 -8.37
C GLY A 38 -2.86 4.59 -9.53
N MET A 39 -3.35 3.49 -10.07
CA MET A 39 -2.72 2.83 -11.21
C MET A 39 -2.85 3.63 -12.51
N LYS A 40 -3.96 4.33 -12.74
CA LYS A 40 -4.08 5.26 -13.87
C LYS A 40 -3.03 6.37 -13.82
N ILE A 41 -2.83 6.95 -12.64
CA ILE A 41 -1.79 7.96 -12.42
C ILE A 41 -0.41 7.32 -12.64
N ALA A 42 -0.14 6.18 -12.01
CA ALA A 42 1.14 5.47 -12.12
C ALA A 42 1.51 5.16 -13.57
N ASN A 43 0.56 4.64 -14.34
CA ASN A 43 0.78 4.33 -15.75
C ASN A 43 1.03 5.58 -16.60
N SER A 44 0.32 6.68 -16.32
CA SER A 44 0.49 7.95 -17.05
C SER A 44 1.89 8.53 -16.86
N PHE A 45 2.46 8.39 -15.67
CA PHE A 45 3.82 8.84 -15.35
C PHE A 45 4.89 7.77 -15.56
N LYS A 46 4.52 6.54 -15.93
CA LYS A 46 5.44 5.38 -16.02
C LYS A 46 6.24 5.19 -14.73
N SER A 47 5.60 5.42 -13.60
CA SER A 47 6.20 5.42 -12.28
C SER A 47 6.49 4.02 -11.75
N SER A 48 7.43 3.94 -10.78
CA SER A 48 7.51 2.81 -9.86
C SER A 48 6.41 2.92 -8.82
N THR A 49 5.73 1.83 -8.50
CA THR A 49 4.54 1.85 -7.64
C THR A 49 4.69 0.88 -6.48
N THR A 50 4.43 1.37 -5.29
CA THR A 50 4.32 0.55 -4.07
C THR A 50 2.86 0.49 -3.65
N ILE A 51 2.31 -0.71 -3.51
CA ILE A 51 0.98 -0.93 -2.94
C ILE A 51 1.19 -1.41 -1.52
N ALA A 52 0.75 -0.61 -0.56
CA ALA A 52 0.97 -0.84 0.86
C ALA A 52 -0.32 -1.17 1.61
N TYR A 53 -0.27 -2.22 2.42
CA TYR A 53 -1.25 -2.53 3.45
C TYR A 53 -0.61 -2.31 4.82
N VAL A 54 -1.31 -1.60 5.72
CA VAL A 54 -0.89 -1.42 7.11
C VAL A 54 -1.83 -2.17 8.03
N GLY A 55 -1.31 -3.22 8.67
CA GLY A 55 -2.01 -4.02 9.67
C GLY A 55 -1.77 -3.54 11.09
N LYS A 56 -2.59 -3.98 12.02
CA LYS A 56 -2.39 -3.72 13.46
C LYS A 56 -1.17 -4.48 13.96
N LYS A 57 -0.44 -3.87 14.90
CA LYS A 57 0.63 -4.54 15.62
C LYS A 57 0.05 -5.59 16.58
N ILE A 58 0.73 -6.71 16.75
CA ILE A 58 0.30 -7.79 17.68
C ILE A 58 0.12 -7.26 19.10
N SER A 59 0.97 -6.33 19.52
CA SER A 59 0.87 -5.68 20.83
C SER A 59 -0.39 -4.81 21.03
N GLN A 60 -1.16 -4.57 19.99
CA GLN A 60 -2.43 -3.83 20.05
C GLN A 60 -3.65 -4.74 20.23
N PHE A 61 -3.45 -6.05 20.21
CA PHE A 61 -4.48 -6.99 20.66
C PHE A 61 -4.54 -6.97 22.19
N SER A 62 -5.72 -7.01 22.76
CA SER A 62 -5.88 -7.04 24.22
C SER A 62 -5.16 -8.26 24.82
N GLU A 63 -4.76 -8.20 26.10
CA GLU A 63 -4.14 -9.34 26.78
C GLU A 63 -4.97 -10.64 26.66
N LYS A 64 -6.31 -10.52 26.58
CA LYS A 64 -7.21 -11.65 26.30
C LYS A 64 -7.02 -12.23 24.91
N ASP A 65 -6.83 -11.39 23.91
CA ASP A 65 -6.60 -11.82 22.52
C ASP A 65 -5.22 -12.47 22.40
N VAL A 66 -4.21 -11.91 23.10
CA VAL A 66 -2.82 -12.42 23.11
C VAL A 66 -2.74 -13.80 23.80
N SER A 67 -3.49 -14.04 24.88
CA SER A 67 -3.45 -15.34 25.58
C SER A 67 -4.00 -16.51 24.74
N VAL A 68 -4.92 -16.23 23.83
CA VAL A 68 -5.45 -17.22 22.88
C VAL A 68 -4.51 -17.40 21.68
N VAL A 69 -3.84 -16.31 21.27
CA VAL A 69 -2.95 -16.27 20.10
C VAL A 69 -1.60 -16.97 20.39
N HIS A 70 -1.04 -16.83 21.61
CA HIS A 70 0.25 -17.44 21.93
C HIS A 70 0.25 -18.97 22.02
N GLN A 71 -0.90 -19.61 22.06
CA GLN A 71 -0.94 -21.06 22.23
C GLN A 71 -0.96 -21.86 20.92
N ASN A 72 -1.32 -21.29 19.75
CA ASN A 72 -1.46 -22.10 18.52
C ASN A 72 -1.44 -21.37 17.17
N LEU A 73 -1.12 -20.08 17.07
CA LEU A 73 -1.08 -19.41 15.77
C LEU A 73 0.35 -19.29 15.26
N ASP A 74 0.64 -19.91 14.14
CA ASP A 74 1.80 -19.61 13.31
C ASP A 74 1.81 -18.09 13.02
N GLU A 75 2.97 -17.42 13.12
CA GLU A 75 3.11 -15.99 12.82
C GLU A 75 2.48 -15.62 11.46
N ARG A 76 2.49 -16.54 10.51
CA ARG A 76 1.84 -16.42 9.20
C ARG A 76 0.33 -16.14 9.30
N GLU A 77 -0.36 -16.67 10.30
CA GLU A 77 -1.80 -16.43 10.49
C GLU A 77 -2.10 -14.96 10.81
N LEU A 78 -1.19 -14.29 11.52
CA LEU A 78 -1.33 -12.87 11.88
C LEU A 78 -1.22 -11.95 10.67
N TYR A 79 -0.46 -12.34 9.67
CA TYR A 79 -0.27 -11.58 8.44
C TYR A 79 -1.30 -11.93 7.36
N ARG A 80 -2.04 -13.03 7.52
CA ARG A 80 -3.01 -13.52 6.54
C ARG A 80 -4.02 -12.47 6.05
N PRO A 81 -4.62 -11.61 6.90
CA PRO A 81 -5.53 -10.56 6.41
C PRO A 81 -4.87 -9.58 5.44
N GLY A 82 -3.64 -9.17 5.74
CA GLY A 82 -2.86 -8.30 4.87
C GLY A 82 -2.49 -8.96 3.55
N ILE A 83 -2.00 -10.21 3.63
CA ILE A 83 -1.66 -11.02 2.45
C ILE A 83 -2.86 -11.16 1.53
N ARG A 84 -4.02 -11.56 2.05
CA ARG A 84 -5.27 -11.70 1.27
C ARG A 84 -5.73 -10.38 0.65
N THR A 85 -5.45 -9.26 1.31
CA THR A 85 -5.77 -7.93 0.75
C THR A 85 -4.84 -7.58 -0.40
N LEU A 86 -3.56 -7.90 -0.28
CA LEU A 86 -2.57 -7.70 -1.35
C LEU A 86 -2.77 -8.66 -2.52
N GLU A 87 -3.13 -9.92 -2.28
CA GLU A 87 -3.54 -10.89 -3.31
C GLU A 87 -4.73 -10.34 -4.11
N TRP A 88 -5.78 -9.91 -3.40
CA TRP A 88 -6.93 -9.30 -4.04
C TRP A 88 -6.56 -8.06 -4.86
N ALA A 89 -5.66 -7.20 -4.34
CA ALA A 89 -5.19 -6.04 -5.08
C ALA A 89 -4.46 -6.45 -6.37
N TYR A 90 -3.62 -7.47 -6.29
CA TYR A 90 -2.90 -8.00 -7.43
C TYR A 90 -3.83 -8.59 -8.50
N ASP A 91 -4.80 -9.41 -8.10
CA ASP A 91 -5.84 -9.94 -8.99
C ASP A 91 -6.65 -8.83 -9.67
N PHE A 92 -6.97 -7.77 -8.92
CA PHE A 92 -7.62 -6.58 -9.46
C PHE A 92 -6.76 -5.92 -10.54
N LEU A 93 -5.45 -5.77 -10.33
CA LEU A 93 -4.54 -5.19 -11.32
C LEU A 93 -4.46 -6.02 -12.60
N ILE A 94 -4.44 -7.36 -12.48
CA ILE A 94 -4.50 -8.26 -13.62
C ILE A 94 -5.82 -8.09 -14.36
N SER A 95 -6.95 -8.11 -13.64
CA SER A 95 -8.30 -7.98 -14.21
C SER A 95 -8.53 -6.68 -14.96
N LYS A 96 -7.75 -5.64 -14.62
CA LYS A 96 -7.76 -4.30 -15.26
C LYS A 96 -6.66 -4.11 -16.29
N GLU A 97 -5.90 -5.15 -16.57
CA GLU A 97 -4.78 -5.11 -17.52
C GLU A 97 -3.68 -4.08 -17.18
N TYR A 98 -3.61 -3.66 -15.90
CA TYR A 98 -2.52 -2.80 -15.42
C TYR A 98 -1.19 -3.54 -15.38
N ILE A 99 -1.25 -4.84 -15.13
CA ILE A 99 -0.12 -5.77 -15.16
C ILE A 99 -0.49 -7.00 -15.97
N GLN A 100 0.51 -7.60 -16.60
CA GLN A 100 0.33 -8.87 -17.29
C GLN A 100 0.61 -10.01 -16.33
N GLU A 101 -0.28 -11.00 -16.31
CA GLU A 101 -0.01 -12.28 -15.66
C GLU A 101 1.10 -12.99 -16.42
N LYS A 102 2.19 -13.31 -15.73
CA LYS A 102 3.25 -14.14 -16.29
C LYS A 102 3.38 -15.45 -15.53
N VAL A 103 3.68 -16.49 -16.27
CA VAL A 103 3.71 -17.88 -15.87
C VAL A 103 4.61 -18.15 -14.65
N ALA A 104 4.00 -18.81 -13.67
CA ALA A 104 4.59 -19.64 -12.61
C ALA A 104 5.92 -19.20 -11.97
N ASN A 105 5.83 -18.53 -10.84
CA ASN A 105 6.88 -18.55 -9.84
C ASN A 105 6.96 -19.95 -9.19
N LYS A 106 8.11 -20.26 -8.63
CA LYS A 106 8.37 -21.53 -7.90
C LYS A 106 7.65 -21.61 -6.53
N PHE A 107 6.85 -20.61 -6.16
CA PHE A 107 6.15 -20.54 -4.88
C PHE A 107 4.74 -21.11 -5.03
N ASP A 108 4.31 -21.93 -4.08
CA ASP A 108 2.98 -22.51 -4.12
C ASP A 108 1.88 -21.48 -3.85
N ASP A 109 2.11 -20.50 -2.96
CA ASP A 109 1.17 -19.43 -2.63
C ASP A 109 1.83 -18.04 -2.65
N TYR A 110 2.65 -17.73 -1.66
CA TYR A 110 3.36 -16.45 -1.52
C TYR A 110 4.66 -16.62 -0.74
N LEU A 111 5.56 -15.65 -0.89
CA LEU A 111 6.76 -15.52 -0.07
C LEU A 111 6.73 -14.18 0.65
N LEU A 112 7.02 -14.21 1.95
CA LEU A 112 7.27 -13.01 2.75
C LEU A 112 8.77 -12.80 2.85
N VAL A 113 9.21 -11.62 2.44
CA VAL A 113 10.58 -11.18 2.62
C VAL A 113 10.56 -10.11 3.69
N ASP A 114 11.12 -10.43 4.85
CA ASP A 114 11.28 -9.46 5.93
C ASP A 114 12.34 -8.43 5.53
N GLU A 115 11.98 -7.18 5.65
CA GLU A 115 12.85 -6.05 5.40
C GLU A 115 12.97 -5.22 6.69
N GLU A 116 13.90 -4.31 6.74
CA GLU A 116 14.11 -3.48 7.92
C GLU A 116 12.84 -2.65 8.30
N ASN A 117 12.72 -2.31 9.59
CA ASN A 117 11.67 -1.43 10.10
C ASN A 117 10.24 -1.96 9.99
N SER A 118 10.01 -3.24 10.27
CA SER A 118 8.68 -3.87 10.22
C SER A 118 8.01 -3.77 8.84
N ARG A 119 8.81 -3.72 7.79
CA ARG A 119 8.41 -3.74 6.39
C ARG A 119 8.57 -5.14 5.84
N MET A 120 7.51 -5.71 5.32
CA MET A 120 7.53 -7.01 4.66
C MET A 120 7.13 -6.85 3.19
N LYS A 121 7.99 -7.30 2.30
CA LYS A 121 7.67 -7.43 0.88
C LYS A 121 6.93 -8.73 0.66
N VAL A 122 5.80 -8.67 -0.03
CA VAL A 122 4.98 -9.83 -0.38
C VAL A 122 5.22 -10.16 -1.84
N LEU A 123 5.74 -11.34 -2.11
CA LEU A 123 5.89 -11.87 -3.46
C LEU A 123 4.78 -12.90 -3.68
N LEU A 124 3.88 -12.61 -4.61
CA LEU A 124 2.78 -13.49 -4.96
C LEU A 124 3.16 -14.44 -6.08
N LYS A 125 2.49 -15.58 -6.13
CA LYS A 125 2.59 -16.53 -7.25
C LYS A 125 2.30 -15.83 -8.56
N GLY A 126 3.18 -15.98 -9.54
CA GLY A 126 3.04 -15.34 -10.85
C GLY A 126 3.43 -13.86 -10.92
N GLN A 127 3.78 -13.23 -9.81
CA GLN A 127 4.23 -11.84 -9.81
C GLN A 127 5.60 -11.71 -10.48
N GLN A 128 5.66 -10.96 -11.57
CA GLN A 128 6.91 -10.68 -12.31
C GLN A 128 7.11 -9.19 -12.61
N SER A 129 6.37 -8.31 -11.94
CA SER A 129 6.51 -6.88 -12.19
C SER A 129 7.62 -6.29 -11.30
N ASP A 130 8.71 -5.86 -11.92
CA ASP A 130 9.75 -5.08 -11.23
C ASP A 130 9.31 -3.63 -10.94
N LYS A 131 8.12 -3.24 -11.42
CA LYS A 131 7.59 -1.87 -11.27
C LYS A 131 6.56 -1.73 -10.16
N ILE A 132 6.05 -2.85 -9.63
CA ILE A 132 5.04 -2.86 -8.59
C ILE A 132 5.54 -3.68 -7.41
N ASP A 133 5.73 -3.03 -6.28
CA ASP A 133 6.01 -3.68 -5.01
C ASP A 133 4.73 -3.81 -4.19
N LEU A 134 4.47 -5.01 -3.69
CA LEU A 134 3.43 -5.27 -2.71
C LEU A 134 4.09 -5.35 -1.35
N ILE A 135 3.67 -4.48 -0.43
CA ILE A 135 4.26 -4.44 0.90
C ILE A 135 3.20 -4.50 1.99
N MET A 136 3.59 -5.07 3.11
CA MET A 136 2.84 -5.05 4.34
C MET A 136 3.67 -4.41 5.45
N ARG A 137 3.04 -3.51 6.20
CA ARG A 137 3.60 -2.94 7.43
C ARG A 137 2.68 -3.22 8.61
N THR A 138 3.23 -3.25 9.81
CA THR A 138 2.47 -3.47 11.02
C THR A 138 2.70 -2.33 12.02
N GLY A 139 1.62 -1.72 12.50
CA GLY A 139 1.70 -0.62 13.46
C GLY A 139 0.61 0.42 13.31
N GLU A 140 0.93 1.63 13.74
CA GLU A 140 0.05 2.79 13.60
C GLU A 140 0.07 3.29 12.15
N ILE A 141 -1.10 3.43 11.54
CA ILE A 141 -1.23 3.67 10.10
C ILE A 141 -0.43 4.90 9.64
N ILE A 142 -0.56 6.01 10.37
CA ILE A 142 0.09 7.28 10.00
C ILE A 142 1.60 7.16 10.08
N GLU A 143 2.10 6.58 11.18
CA GLU A 143 3.51 6.35 11.41
C GLU A 143 4.11 5.44 10.33
N GLN A 144 3.42 4.34 10.02
CA GLN A 144 3.92 3.37 9.06
C GLN A 144 3.91 3.90 7.62
N LEU A 145 2.89 4.68 7.24
CA LEU A 145 2.86 5.32 5.93
C LEU A 145 3.90 6.44 5.82
N LYS A 146 4.11 7.21 6.90
CA LYS A 146 5.18 8.20 6.95
C LYS A 146 6.55 7.55 6.77
N ASN A 147 6.84 6.50 7.54
CA ASN A 147 8.09 5.75 7.43
C ASN A 147 8.30 5.20 6.01
N GLU A 148 7.24 4.69 5.37
CA GLU A 148 7.33 4.19 4.00
C GLU A 148 7.68 5.30 3.00
N VAL A 149 7.04 6.46 3.14
CA VAL A 149 7.30 7.62 2.26
C VAL A 149 8.73 8.11 2.42
N GLU A 150 9.19 8.33 3.66
CA GLU A 150 10.51 8.88 3.96
C GLU A 150 11.64 7.92 3.59
N THR A 151 11.49 6.63 3.92
CA THR A 151 12.54 5.63 3.65
C THR A 151 12.72 5.38 2.15
N ASN A 152 11.63 5.36 1.40
CA ASN A 152 11.64 5.00 -0.03
C ASN A 152 11.54 6.23 -0.95
N ASN A 153 11.43 7.44 -0.41
CA ASN A 153 11.32 8.70 -1.15
C ASN A 153 10.17 8.67 -2.17
N HIS A 154 8.93 8.42 -1.71
CA HIS A 154 7.77 8.46 -2.56
C HIS A 154 7.35 9.89 -2.86
N ASP A 155 7.17 10.22 -4.14
CA ASP A 155 6.79 11.56 -4.61
C ASP A 155 5.29 11.81 -4.41
N ILE A 156 4.48 10.76 -4.57
CA ILE A 156 3.02 10.81 -4.48
C ILE A 156 2.52 9.70 -3.56
N THR A 157 1.62 10.05 -2.66
CA THR A 157 0.89 9.10 -1.81
C THR A 157 -0.61 9.17 -2.12
N ILE A 158 -1.22 8.04 -2.45
CA ILE A 158 -2.65 7.93 -2.79
C ILE A 158 -3.34 7.08 -1.73
N ILE A 159 -4.37 7.63 -1.13
CA ILE A 159 -5.12 7.00 -0.04
C ILE A 159 -6.63 7.04 -0.32
N GLY A 160 -7.35 6.04 0.18
CA GLY A 160 -8.81 6.00 0.10
C GLY A 160 -9.48 6.86 1.18
N GLY A 161 -10.51 7.60 0.80
CA GLY A 161 -11.28 8.52 1.63
C GLY A 161 -12.41 7.87 2.42
N GLY A 162 -12.26 6.63 2.92
CA GLY A 162 -13.30 5.93 3.69
C GLY A 162 -13.46 6.47 5.11
N GLY A 163 -14.56 7.13 5.38
CA GLY A 163 -15.21 7.28 6.69
C GLY A 163 -14.50 8.06 7.81
N ASN A 164 -13.18 8.10 7.88
CA ASN A 164 -12.47 8.77 8.97
C ASN A 164 -11.63 9.95 8.47
N THR A 165 -12.26 11.12 8.40
CA THR A 165 -11.62 12.37 7.93
C THR A 165 -10.38 12.77 8.75
N GLY A 166 -10.30 12.35 10.01
CA GLY A 166 -9.17 12.67 10.88
C GLY A 166 -7.84 12.04 10.45
N ILE A 167 -7.89 10.84 9.87
CA ILE A 167 -6.68 10.16 9.37
C ILE A 167 -6.11 10.92 8.15
N HIS A 168 -6.96 11.34 7.23
CA HIS A 168 -6.53 12.06 6.02
C HIS A 168 -5.88 13.39 6.34
N GLN A 169 -6.47 14.16 7.25
CA GLN A 169 -5.89 15.44 7.70
C GLN A 169 -4.53 15.25 8.35
N LYS A 170 -4.37 14.24 9.19
CA LYS A 170 -3.08 13.93 9.81
C LYS A 170 -2.05 13.48 8.78
N LEU A 171 -2.43 12.62 7.84
CA LEU A 171 -1.51 12.18 6.77
C LEU A 171 -1.01 13.36 5.95
N ILE A 172 -1.90 14.26 5.51
CA ILE A 172 -1.52 15.47 4.75
C ILE A 172 -0.55 16.36 5.55
N GLN A 173 -0.66 16.41 6.87
CA GLN A 173 0.21 17.23 7.72
C GLN A 173 1.58 16.59 8.00
N PHE A 174 1.68 15.27 8.00
CA PHE A 174 2.85 14.56 8.49
C PHE A 174 3.65 13.82 7.43
N ILE A 175 3.12 13.67 6.21
CA ILE A 175 3.81 12.98 5.11
C ILE A 175 4.46 14.01 4.18
N ASP A 176 5.75 13.83 3.93
CA ASP A 176 6.52 14.66 2.99
C ASP A 176 6.40 14.12 1.55
N SER A 177 5.18 14.11 1.04
CA SER A 177 4.86 13.79 -0.35
C SER A 177 3.54 14.46 -0.77
N SER A 178 3.25 14.50 -2.07
CA SER A 178 1.94 14.95 -2.55
C SER A 178 0.87 13.92 -2.21
N VAL A 179 -0.14 14.26 -1.40
CA VAL A 179 -1.18 13.34 -0.96
C VAL A 179 -2.46 13.52 -1.77
N PHE A 180 -2.93 12.44 -2.39
CA PHE A 180 -4.23 12.36 -3.07
C PHE A 180 -5.21 11.53 -2.24
N VAL A 181 -6.35 12.12 -1.92
CA VAL A 181 -7.44 11.43 -1.21
C VAL A 181 -8.55 11.09 -2.20
N VAL A 182 -8.77 9.80 -2.40
CA VAL A 182 -9.81 9.29 -3.30
C VAL A 182 -11.09 9.10 -2.50
N LYS A 183 -12.16 9.84 -2.84
CA LYS A 183 -13.48 9.62 -2.25
C LYS A 183 -14.09 8.33 -2.80
N ASN A 184 -14.52 7.48 -1.90
CA ASN A 184 -15.29 6.27 -2.21
C ASN A 184 -16.78 6.56 -2.23
#